data_33211220de076a23791df7167fbca3df
#
_entry.id   33211220de076a23791df7167fbca3df
#
_cell.length_a   1.000
_cell.length_b   1.000
_cell.length_c   1.000
_cell.angle_alpha   90.00
_cell.angle_beta   90.00
_cell.angle_gamma   90.00
#
_symmetry.space_group_name_H-M   'P 1'
#
loop_
_entity.id
_entity.type
_entity.pdbx_description
1 polymer ?
#
loop_
_entity_poly.entity_id
_entity_poly.type
_entity_poly.pdbx_seq_one_letter_code
_entity_poly.pdbx_strand_id
1 'polypeptide(L)'
;MNKLETNVIKPELKFLHSDVEYLLVSTETESNLDGKISAIEDYMKSNDGKGKSDEEKDAIYKQAQILWSDYASALKEAKYNFYLNRPQHKFLTNLILQKLEYDVNTVFFAIELTDMLGMMKDVKFYNDDDIIPFEVNTTEITYIYHLISKHKIQGLTRDAYTFAQILRKIGDISKIFNYYDAEGKYLSTEIQNWVAAFEDGVSRDIEEVVDAEVSSPKKNSK
;
A
#
# COMPACT_ATOMS: atom_id res chain seq x y z
N MET A 1 -29.71 6.46 19.88
CA MET A 1 -29.06 6.18 18.58
C MET A 1 -28.03 5.10 18.81
N ASN A 2 -28.18 3.93 18.17
CA ASN A 2 -27.18 2.86 18.30
C ASN A 2 -25.87 3.33 17.62
N LYS A 3 -24.82 3.59 18.41
CA LYS A 3 -23.46 3.75 17.88
C LYS A 3 -23.11 2.43 17.20
N LEU A 4 -22.95 2.45 15.89
CA LEU A 4 -22.27 1.40 15.15
C LEU A 4 -20.80 1.49 15.59
N GLU A 5 -20.42 0.71 16.60
CA GLU A 5 -19.02 0.38 16.85
C GLU A 5 -18.54 -0.43 15.65
N THR A 6 -18.05 0.26 14.65
CA THR A 6 -17.28 -0.40 13.60
C THR A 6 -15.96 -0.82 14.25
N ASN A 7 -15.85 -2.09 14.59
CA ASN A 7 -14.56 -2.70 14.95
C ASN A 7 -13.65 -2.60 13.74
N VAL A 8 -12.89 -1.52 13.67
CA VAL A 8 -11.88 -1.32 12.63
C VAL A 8 -10.68 -2.18 13.01
N ILE A 9 -10.44 -3.22 12.23
CA ILE A 9 -9.31 -4.12 12.44
C ILE A 9 -8.11 -3.51 11.71
N LYS A 10 -7.04 -3.21 12.46
CA LYS A 10 -5.78 -2.77 11.86
C LYS A 10 -5.25 -3.89 10.95
N PRO A 11 -4.87 -3.59 9.70
CA PRO A 11 -4.29 -4.57 8.81
C PRO A 11 -2.95 -5.10 9.35
N GLU A 12 -2.65 -6.36 9.05
CA GLU A 12 -1.37 -6.97 9.36
C GLU A 12 -0.63 -7.31 8.05
N LEU A 13 0.62 -6.90 7.96
CA LEU A 13 1.48 -7.28 6.84
C LEU A 13 1.90 -8.75 7.03
N LYS A 14 1.21 -9.67 6.35
CA LYS A 14 1.49 -11.12 6.41
C LYS A 14 2.67 -11.55 5.52
N PHE A 15 3.35 -10.61 4.88
CA PHE A 15 4.54 -10.86 4.08
C PHE A 15 5.77 -10.54 4.89
N LEU A 16 6.48 -11.59 5.23
CA LEU A 16 7.88 -11.41 5.58
C LEU A 16 8.62 -11.24 4.25
N HIS A 17 9.38 -10.15 4.12
CA HIS A 17 10.28 -9.94 2.98
C HIS A 17 11.26 -11.11 2.80
N SER A 18 11.43 -11.96 3.83
CA SER A 18 12.24 -13.18 3.79
C SER A 18 11.75 -14.26 2.83
N ASP A 19 10.47 -14.23 2.43
CA ASP A 19 9.91 -15.20 1.50
C ASP A 19 10.04 -14.76 0.04
N VAL A 20 10.52 -13.53 -0.19
CA VAL A 20 10.75 -12.97 -1.51
C VAL A 20 12.25 -12.79 -1.68
N GLU A 21 12.82 -13.43 -2.66
CA GLU A 21 14.26 -13.37 -2.97
C GLU A 21 14.74 -11.92 -3.28
N TYR A 22 13.80 -10.99 -3.49
CA TYR A 22 14.02 -9.59 -3.86
C TYR A 22 13.06 -8.67 -3.10
N LEU A 23 13.55 -7.48 -2.71
CA LEU A 23 12.72 -6.43 -2.13
C LEU A 23 11.79 -5.84 -3.19
N LEU A 24 10.51 -6.12 -3.10
CA LEU A 24 9.49 -5.61 -4.03
C LEU A 24 9.18 -4.13 -3.85
N VAL A 25 9.38 -3.59 -2.65
CA VAL A 25 9.30 -2.15 -2.37
C VAL A 25 10.70 -1.64 -2.03
N SER A 26 11.05 -0.43 -2.45
CA SER A 26 12.33 0.15 -2.06
C SER A 26 12.32 0.50 -0.57
N THR A 27 13.48 0.38 0.09
CA THR A 27 13.63 0.74 1.50
C THR A 27 13.25 2.21 1.76
N GLU A 28 13.50 3.08 0.80
CA GLU A 28 13.12 4.50 0.88
C GLU A 28 11.60 4.67 0.86
N THR A 29 10.90 3.99 -0.06
CA THR A 29 9.43 4.03 -0.15
C THR A 29 8.79 3.47 1.11
N GLU A 30 9.26 2.32 1.60
CA GLU A 30 8.77 1.69 2.83
C GLU A 30 8.96 2.64 4.03
N SER A 31 10.18 3.15 4.23
CA SER A 31 10.49 4.07 5.32
C SER A 31 9.67 5.37 5.25
N ASN A 32 9.39 5.89 4.05
CA ASN A 32 8.56 7.07 3.88
C ASN A 32 7.09 6.81 4.27
N LEU A 33 6.52 5.68 3.84
CA LEU A 33 5.13 5.32 4.18
C LEU A 33 4.99 5.05 5.68
N ASP A 34 5.87 4.25 6.26
CA ASP A 34 5.87 3.94 7.71
C ASP A 34 6.10 5.20 8.57
N GLY A 35 6.98 6.09 8.12
CA GLY A 35 7.21 7.37 8.78
C GLY A 35 5.97 8.27 8.79
N LYS A 36 5.18 8.27 7.70
CA LYS A 36 3.92 9.03 7.63
C LYS A 36 2.82 8.41 8.50
N ILE A 37 2.72 7.08 8.55
CA ILE A 37 1.82 6.36 9.47
C ILE A 37 2.14 6.76 10.91
N SER A 38 3.40 6.63 11.30
CA SER A 38 3.87 6.98 12.65
C SER A 38 3.58 8.44 12.99
N ALA A 39 3.77 9.37 12.04
CA ALA A 39 3.48 10.79 12.26
C ALA A 39 2.00 11.05 12.54
N ILE A 40 1.07 10.33 11.88
CA ILE A 40 -0.36 10.44 12.15
C ILE A 40 -0.68 9.89 13.54
N GLU A 41 -0.20 8.69 13.86
CA GLU A 41 -0.43 8.05 15.17
C GLU A 41 0.11 8.91 16.32
N ASP A 42 1.33 9.43 16.21
CA ASP A 42 1.96 10.27 17.22
C ASP A 42 1.25 11.61 17.37
N TYR A 43 0.76 12.18 16.26
CA TYR A 43 -0.05 13.38 16.31
C TYR A 43 -1.35 13.16 17.08
N MET A 44 -2.06 12.05 16.83
CA MET A 44 -3.29 11.70 17.53
C MET A 44 -3.05 11.43 19.02
N LYS A 45 -1.96 10.76 19.39
CA LYS A 45 -1.58 10.52 20.79
C LYS A 45 -1.25 11.82 21.54
N SER A 46 -0.64 12.77 20.85
CA SER A 46 -0.19 14.06 21.46
C SER A 46 -1.29 15.10 21.58
N ASN A 47 -2.45 14.90 20.97
CA ASN A 47 -3.53 15.89 20.87
C ASN A 47 -4.89 15.26 21.23
N ASP A 48 -5.22 15.17 22.52
CA ASP A 48 -6.44 14.52 23.01
C ASP A 48 -7.72 15.39 22.94
N GLY A 49 -7.60 16.67 22.59
CA GLY A 49 -8.72 17.61 22.50
C GLY A 49 -9.35 18.02 23.84
N LYS A 50 -8.87 17.47 24.98
CA LYS A 50 -9.42 17.79 26.31
C LYS A 50 -9.22 19.26 26.67
N GLY A 51 -10.29 19.91 27.12
CA GLY A 51 -10.23 21.28 27.60
C GLY A 51 -9.93 22.32 26.52
N LYS A 52 -9.95 21.97 25.25
CA LYS A 52 -9.71 22.87 24.13
C LYS A 52 -11.02 23.51 23.63
N SER A 53 -10.91 24.72 23.08
CA SER A 53 -12.03 25.39 22.41
C SER A 53 -12.42 24.66 21.11
N ASP A 54 -13.60 24.96 20.55
CA ASP A 54 -14.04 24.36 19.30
C ASP A 54 -13.15 24.76 18.12
N GLU A 55 -12.59 25.99 18.13
CA GLU A 55 -11.63 26.42 17.12
C GLU A 55 -10.31 25.65 17.21
N GLU A 56 -9.84 25.34 18.44
CA GLU A 56 -8.63 24.53 18.64
C GLU A 56 -8.85 23.08 18.21
N LYS A 57 -10.02 22.51 18.51
CA LYS A 57 -10.39 21.13 18.05
C LYS A 57 -10.46 21.06 16.54
N ASP A 58 -11.06 22.05 15.87
CA ASP A 58 -11.11 22.15 14.41
C ASP A 58 -9.71 22.27 13.78
N ALA A 59 -8.81 23.04 14.40
CA ALA A 59 -7.42 23.14 13.96
C ALA A 59 -6.67 21.80 14.08
N ILE A 60 -6.88 21.06 15.17
CA ILE A 60 -6.32 19.73 15.38
C ILE A 60 -6.82 18.75 14.30
N TYR A 61 -8.12 18.75 14.03
CA TYR A 61 -8.70 17.92 13.00
C TYR A 61 -8.13 18.23 11.61
N LYS A 62 -8.07 19.49 11.24
CA LYS A 62 -7.49 19.92 9.96
C LYS A 62 -6.05 19.46 9.79
N GLN A 63 -5.24 19.56 10.85
CA GLN A 63 -3.86 19.08 10.80
C GLN A 63 -3.77 17.56 10.62
N ALA A 64 -4.62 16.78 11.29
CA ALA A 64 -4.70 15.34 11.10
C ALA A 64 -5.09 14.97 9.65
N GLN A 65 -6.03 15.73 9.05
CA GLN A 65 -6.42 15.54 7.65
C GLN A 65 -5.28 15.87 6.68
N ILE A 66 -4.46 16.88 6.97
CA ILE A 66 -3.28 17.20 6.17
C ILE A 66 -2.29 16.04 6.22
N LEU A 67 -1.96 15.53 7.41
CA LEU A 67 -1.05 14.39 7.56
C LEU A 67 -1.55 13.14 6.82
N TRP A 68 -2.85 12.85 6.91
CA TRP A 68 -3.46 11.75 6.18
C TRP A 68 -3.42 11.97 4.66
N SER A 69 -3.67 13.18 4.19
CA SER A 69 -3.59 13.54 2.76
C SER A 69 -2.16 13.37 2.22
N ASP A 70 -1.16 13.73 3.01
CA ASP A 70 0.25 13.53 2.68
C ASP A 70 0.62 12.04 2.58
N TYR A 71 0.06 11.21 3.48
CA TYR A 71 0.21 9.76 3.38
C TYR A 71 -0.45 9.20 2.11
N ALA A 72 -1.70 9.59 1.84
CA ALA A 72 -2.44 9.13 0.67
C ALA A 72 -1.74 9.52 -0.65
N SER A 73 -1.14 10.72 -0.70
CA SER A 73 -0.34 11.17 -1.83
C SER A 73 0.94 10.34 -1.98
N ALA A 74 1.66 10.10 -0.89
CA ALA A 74 2.86 9.27 -0.90
C ALA A 74 2.57 7.82 -1.33
N LEU A 75 1.46 7.25 -0.88
CA LEU A 75 1.04 5.91 -1.30
C LEU A 75 0.74 5.85 -2.80
N LYS A 76 0.11 6.90 -3.35
CA LYS A 76 -0.18 6.98 -4.78
C LYS A 76 1.08 7.10 -5.64
N GLU A 77 2.11 7.78 -5.11
CA GLU A 77 3.40 7.98 -5.77
C GLU A 77 4.40 6.86 -5.49
N ALA A 78 4.07 5.92 -4.59
CA ALA A 78 4.93 4.83 -4.18
C ALA A 78 5.44 4.02 -5.37
N LYS A 79 6.73 3.70 -5.36
CA LYS A 79 7.39 2.91 -6.38
C LYS A 79 7.68 1.51 -5.86
N TYR A 80 7.45 0.53 -6.72
CA TYR A 80 7.67 -0.88 -6.45
C TYR A 80 8.68 -1.44 -7.46
N ASN A 81 9.54 -2.36 -7.00
CA ASN A 81 10.51 -3.03 -7.86
C ASN A 81 9.83 -4.19 -8.59
N PHE A 82 9.64 -4.04 -9.88
CA PHE A 82 9.13 -5.09 -10.75
C PHE A 82 10.29 -5.81 -11.41
N TYR A 83 10.71 -6.91 -10.83
CA TYR A 83 11.86 -7.70 -11.28
C TYR A 83 11.51 -8.55 -12.50
N LEU A 84 12.21 -8.35 -13.60
CA LEU A 84 12.03 -9.12 -14.84
C LEU A 84 13.34 -9.74 -15.29
N ASN A 85 13.27 -10.99 -15.75
CA ASN A 85 14.34 -11.57 -16.55
C ASN A 85 14.10 -11.32 -18.05
N ARG A 86 15.09 -11.65 -18.89
CA ARG A 86 15.02 -11.40 -20.33
C ARG A 86 13.75 -12.00 -21.00
N PRO A 87 13.35 -13.26 -20.77
CA PRO A 87 12.12 -13.79 -21.34
C PRO A 87 10.86 -13.03 -20.94
N GLN A 88 10.75 -12.64 -19.66
CA GLN A 88 9.62 -11.89 -19.13
C GLN A 88 9.56 -10.48 -19.71
N HIS A 89 10.69 -9.79 -19.74
CA HIS A 89 10.81 -8.47 -20.35
C HIS A 89 10.42 -8.51 -21.84
N LYS A 90 10.98 -9.45 -22.61
CA LYS A 90 10.65 -9.63 -24.03
C LYS A 90 9.17 -9.95 -24.24
N PHE A 91 8.57 -10.78 -23.38
CA PHE A 91 7.15 -11.10 -23.44
C PHE A 91 6.28 -9.84 -23.26
N LEU A 92 6.54 -9.05 -22.21
CA LEU A 92 5.80 -7.80 -21.95
C LEU A 92 6.01 -6.77 -23.06
N THR A 93 7.24 -6.58 -23.51
CA THR A 93 7.58 -5.70 -24.62
C THR A 93 6.78 -6.04 -25.87
N ASN A 94 6.77 -7.31 -26.26
CA ASN A 94 6.01 -7.77 -27.41
C ASN A 94 4.51 -7.55 -27.22
N LEU A 95 3.98 -7.80 -26.03
CA LEU A 95 2.56 -7.63 -25.72
C LEU A 95 2.12 -6.16 -25.86
N ILE A 96 2.94 -5.23 -25.40
CA ILE A 96 2.68 -3.79 -25.52
C ILE A 96 2.76 -3.36 -26.98
N LEU A 97 3.81 -3.77 -27.70
CA LEU A 97 4.02 -3.38 -29.12
C LEU A 97 3.01 -4.00 -30.08
N GLN A 98 2.46 -5.18 -29.77
CA GLN A 98 1.46 -5.86 -30.60
C GLN A 98 0.04 -5.30 -30.41
N LYS A 99 -0.19 -4.45 -29.42
CA LYS A 99 -1.47 -3.76 -29.29
C LYS A 99 -1.56 -2.71 -30.37
N LEU A 100 -2.34 -2.98 -31.40
CA LEU A 100 -2.43 -2.16 -32.62
C LEU A 100 -3.27 -0.89 -32.45
N GLU A 101 -4.11 -0.79 -31.41
CA GLU A 101 -5.04 0.31 -31.22
C GLU A 101 -4.85 0.92 -29.83
N TYR A 102 -4.45 2.15 -29.81
CA TYR A 102 -4.41 3.01 -28.62
C TYR A 102 -5.34 4.19 -28.84
N ASP A 103 -6.20 4.49 -27.88
CA ASP A 103 -6.91 5.76 -27.83
C ASP A 103 -6.01 6.88 -27.29
N VAL A 104 -6.48 8.12 -27.39
CA VAL A 104 -5.72 9.31 -26.99
C VAL A 104 -5.31 9.23 -25.49
N ASN A 105 -6.11 8.61 -24.63
CA ASN A 105 -5.84 8.55 -23.20
C ASN A 105 -4.81 7.47 -22.87
N THR A 106 -4.79 6.38 -23.65
CA THR A 106 -3.92 5.22 -23.38
C THR A 106 -2.59 5.30 -24.12
N VAL A 107 -2.47 6.11 -25.20
CA VAL A 107 -1.23 6.21 -25.97
C VAL A 107 -0.09 6.84 -25.16
N PHE A 108 -0.35 7.91 -24.43
CA PHE A 108 0.67 8.56 -23.59
C PHE A 108 1.13 7.63 -22.48
N PHE A 109 0.20 6.94 -21.85
CA PHE A 109 0.52 5.97 -20.82
C PHE A 109 1.32 4.76 -21.36
N ALA A 110 1.01 4.31 -22.58
CA ALA A 110 1.80 3.28 -23.24
C ALA A 110 3.24 3.74 -23.53
N ILE A 111 3.44 5.02 -23.89
CA ILE A 111 4.77 5.61 -24.10
C ILE A 111 5.54 5.64 -22.78
N GLU A 112 4.95 6.12 -21.69
CA GLU A 112 5.57 6.13 -20.37
C GLU A 112 5.95 4.72 -19.91
N LEU A 113 5.07 3.74 -20.14
CA LEU A 113 5.34 2.35 -19.81
C LEU A 113 6.48 1.76 -20.65
N THR A 114 6.58 2.10 -21.96
CA THR A 114 7.68 1.67 -22.79
C THR A 114 9.01 2.27 -22.37
N ASP A 115 9.01 3.53 -21.94
CA ASP A 115 10.20 4.20 -21.41
C ASP A 115 10.63 3.57 -20.08
N MET A 116 9.69 3.32 -19.18
CA MET A 116 9.93 2.67 -17.90
C MET A 116 10.52 1.27 -18.08
N LEU A 117 9.99 0.45 -18.98
CA LEU A 117 10.53 -0.87 -19.32
C LEU A 117 11.86 -0.79 -20.12
N GLY A 118 12.35 0.41 -20.39
CA GLY A 118 13.59 0.60 -21.14
C GLY A 118 13.51 0.07 -22.58
N MET A 119 12.32 0.03 -23.18
CA MET A 119 12.13 -0.44 -24.55
C MET A 119 12.82 0.46 -25.57
N MET A 120 12.93 1.74 -25.26
CA MET A 120 13.64 2.77 -26.05
C MET A 120 15.12 2.91 -25.64
N LYS A 121 15.54 2.21 -24.58
CA LYS A 121 16.92 2.17 -24.07
C LYS A 121 17.43 0.75 -24.21
N ASP A 122 18.73 0.61 -24.49
CA ASP A 122 19.37 -0.71 -24.53
C ASP A 122 19.45 -1.32 -23.10
N VAL A 123 18.36 -1.93 -22.66
CA VAL A 123 18.38 -2.75 -21.46
C VAL A 123 19.20 -4.00 -21.74
N LYS A 124 20.39 -4.09 -21.12
CA LYS A 124 21.33 -5.20 -21.35
C LYS A 124 21.12 -6.30 -20.34
N PHE A 125 20.53 -7.38 -20.81
CA PHE A 125 20.61 -8.68 -20.12
C PHE A 125 21.82 -9.45 -20.70
N TYR A 126 22.78 -9.79 -19.86
CA TYR A 126 23.93 -10.59 -20.28
C TYR A 126 23.53 -12.06 -20.48
N ASN A 127 22.66 -12.56 -19.60
CA ASN A 127 22.11 -13.92 -19.67
C ASN A 127 20.57 -13.89 -19.58
N ASP A 128 19.91 -15.00 -19.93
CA ASP A 128 18.45 -15.11 -19.84
C ASP A 128 17.93 -15.11 -18.40
N ASP A 129 18.76 -15.54 -17.45
CA ASP A 129 18.42 -15.59 -16.02
C ASP A 129 18.77 -14.30 -15.26
N ASP A 130 19.41 -13.33 -15.91
CA ASP A 130 19.68 -12.02 -15.30
C ASP A 130 18.36 -11.36 -14.94
N ILE A 131 18.29 -10.81 -13.74
CA ILE A 131 17.09 -10.16 -13.21
C ILE A 131 17.36 -8.67 -13.06
N ILE A 132 16.51 -7.86 -13.66
CA ILE A 132 16.61 -6.40 -13.64
C ILE A 132 15.37 -5.83 -12.94
N PRO A 133 15.53 -4.93 -11.94
CA PRO A 133 14.43 -4.19 -11.36
C PRO A 133 13.97 -3.08 -12.29
N PHE A 134 12.67 -2.96 -12.47
CA PHE A 134 11.99 -1.83 -13.10
C PHE A 134 11.12 -1.17 -12.04
N GLU A 135 11.29 0.12 -11.83
CA GLU A 135 10.45 0.85 -10.89
C GLU A 135 9.08 1.12 -11.51
N VAL A 136 8.03 0.65 -10.85
CA VAL A 136 6.64 0.79 -11.28
C VAL A 136 5.81 1.38 -10.15
N ASN A 137 4.83 2.21 -10.50
CA ASN A 137 3.78 2.63 -9.57
C ASN A 137 2.53 1.75 -9.73
N THR A 138 1.54 1.99 -8.88
CA THR A 138 0.29 1.23 -8.86
C THR A 138 -0.48 1.33 -10.17
N THR A 139 -0.47 2.49 -10.84
CA THR A 139 -1.16 2.70 -12.11
C THR A 139 -0.52 1.87 -13.21
N GLU A 140 0.81 1.88 -13.29
CA GLU A 140 1.59 1.11 -14.26
C GLU A 140 1.38 -0.41 -14.08
N ILE A 141 1.44 -0.90 -12.84
CA ILE A 141 1.19 -2.31 -12.55
C ILE A 141 -0.24 -2.74 -12.91
N THR A 142 -1.22 -1.90 -12.63
CA THR A 142 -2.62 -2.15 -12.98
C THR A 142 -2.79 -2.23 -14.50
N TYR A 143 -2.13 -1.36 -15.24
CA TYR A 143 -2.18 -1.38 -16.70
C TYR A 143 -1.51 -2.63 -17.27
N ILE A 144 -0.33 -3.00 -16.77
CA ILE A 144 0.34 -4.26 -17.14
C ILE A 144 -0.59 -5.44 -16.89
N TYR A 145 -1.25 -5.48 -15.72
CA TYR A 145 -2.22 -6.52 -15.42
C TYR A 145 -3.38 -6.56 -16.43
N HIS A 146 -3.93 -5.41 -16.81
CA HIS A 146 -4.99 -5.34 -17.81
C HIS A 146 -4.55 -5.82 -19.19
N LEU A 147 -3.33 -5.49 -19.62
CA LEU A 147 -2.78 -5.98 -20.88
C LEU A 147 -2.66 -7.51 -20.87
N ILE A 148 -2.09 -8.04 -19.78
CA ILE A 148 -1.87 -9.46 -19.61
C ILE A 148 -3.20 -10.21 -19.51
N SER A 149 -4.16 -9.73 -18.72
CA SER A 149 -5.45 -10.40 -18.49
C SER A 149 -6.31 -10.54 -19.75
N LYS A 150 -6.09 -9.67 -20.73
CA LYS A 150 -6.77 -9.74 -22.05
C LYS A 150 -6.06 -10.66 -23.04
N HIS A 151 -4.82 -11.06 -22.74
CA HIS A 151 -4.05 -11.92 -23.62
C HIS A 151 -4.49 -13.39 -23.50
N LYS A 152 -4.81 -14.01 -24.63
CA LYS A 152 -5.21 -15.41 -24.67
C LYS A 152 -4.00 -16.27 -25.03
N ILE A 153 -3.66 -17.20 -24.17
CA ILE A 153 -2.59 -18.17 -24.40
C ILE A 153 -3.22 -19.51 -24.77
N GLN A 154 -2.75 -20.09 -25.87
CA GLN A 154 -3.20 -21.41 -26.30
C GLN A 154 -2.22 -22.49 -25.80
N GLY A 155 -2.72 -23.39 -24.96
CA GLY A 155 -1.96 -24.52 -24.44
C GLY A 155 -0.93 -24.17 -23.36
N LEU A 156 -0.28 -25.21 -22.81
CA LEU A 156 0.81 -25.10 -21.84
C LEU A 156 2.13 -24.97 -22.60
N THR A 157 2.47 -23.74 -22.97
CA THR A 157 3.69 -23.38 -23.67
C THR A 157 4.68 -22.67 -22.72
N ARG A 158 5.91 -22.41 -23.20
CA ARG A 158 6.89 -21.57 -22.51
C ARG A 158 6.30 -20.18 -22.18
N ASP A 159 5.49 -19.64 -23.10
CA ASP A 159 4.83 -18.34 -22.91
C ASP A 159 3.78 -18.40 -21.79
N ALA A 160 3.06 -19.52 -21.63
CA ALA A 160 2.13 -19.71 -20.53
C ALA A 160 2.84 -19.71 -19.18
N TYR A 161 4.02 -20.33 -19.10
CA TYR A 161 4.84 -20.31 -17.89
C TYR A 161 5.35 -18.89 -17.56
N THR A 162 5.90 -18.19 -18.57
CA THR A 162 6.37 -16.80 -18.44
C THR A 162 5.23 -15.87 -18.00
N PHE A 163 4.06 -16.03 -18.59
CA PHE A 163 2.84 -15.32 -18.22
C PHE A 163 2.46 -15.55 -16.75
N ALA A 164 2.43 -16.79 -16.29
CA ALA A 164 2.09 -17.13 -14.91
C ALA A 164 3.09 -16.52 -13.91
N GLN A 165 4.38 -16.52 -14.24
CA GLN A 165 5.41 -15.89 -13.41
C GLN A 165 5.22 -14.37 -13.30
N ILE A 166 4.89 -13.69 -14.40
CA ILE A 166 4.61 -12.25 -14.41
C ILE A 166 3.38 -11.94 -13.56
N LEU A 167 2.28 -12.71 -13.72
CA LEU A 167 1.08 -12.54 -12.90
C LEU A 167 1.34 -12.71 -11.40
N ARG A 168 2.18 -13.68 -11.03
CA ARG A 168 2.58 -13.87 -9.63
C ARG A 168 3.29 -12.63 -9.07
N LYS A 169 4.25 -12.08 -9.81
CA LYS A 169 4.99 -10.87 -9.42
C LYS A 169 4.07 -9.66 -9.25
N ILE A 170 3.13 -9.47 -10.19
CA ILE A 170 2.09 -8.43 -10.08
C ILE A 170 1.25 -8.65 -8.82
N GLY A 171 0.84 -9.88 -8.55
CA GLY A 171 0.08 -10.23 -7.35
C GLY A 171 0.85 -9.92 -6.06
N ASP A 172 2.14 -10.16 -6.02
CA ASP A 172 2.97 -9.89 -4.84
C ASP A 172 3.13 -8.37 -4.59
N ILE A 173 3.35 -7.58 -5.63
CA ILE A 173 3.35 -6.10 -5.53
C ILE A 173 1.97 -5.58 -5.07
N SER A 174 0.88 -6.12 -5.65
CA SER A 174 -0.48 -5.73 -5.29
C SER A 174 -0.82 -6.00 -3.83
N LYS A 175 -0.25 -7.05 -3.23
CA LYS A 175 -0.44 -7.34 -1.80
C LYS A 175 0.19 -6.28 -0.90
N ILE A 176 1.39 -5.81 -1.25
CA ILE A 176 2.07 -4.74 -0.50
C ILE A 176 1.27 -3.45 -0.61
N PHE A 177 0.87 -3.08 -1.82
CA PHE A 177 0.01 -1.91 -2.02
C PHE A 177 -1.28 -2.02 -1.21
N ASN A 178 -1.98 -3.16 -1.25
CA ASN A 178 -3.24 -3.36 -0.53
C ASN A 178 -3.06 -3.28 0.99
N TYR A 179 -1.89 -3.67 1.52
CA TYR A 179 -1.58 -3.49 2.93
C TYR A 179 -1.56 -2.01 3.30
N TYR A 180 -0.79 -1.19 2.59
CA TYR A 180 -0.70 0.24 2.86
C TYR A 180 -2.03 0.98 2.58
N ASP A 181 -2.78 0.58 1.56
CA ASP A 181 -4.12 1.12 1.28
C ASP A 181 -5.11 0.81 2.43
N ALA A 182 -5.05 -0.40 2.97
CA ALA A 182 -5.86 -0.79 4.12
C ALA A 182 -5.44 -0.04 5.40
N GLU A 183 -4.13 0.17 5.61
CA GLU A 183 -3.61 0.99 6.71
C GLU A 183 -4.10 2.44 6.61
N GLY A 184 -4.07 3.03 5.41
CA GLY A 184 -4.60 4.38 5.17
C GLY A 184 -6.10 4.49 5.46
N LYS A 185 -6.89 3.48 5.10
CA LYS A 185 -8.33 3.41 5.42
C LYS A 185 -8.58 3.27 6.92
N TYR A 186 -7.78 2.44 7.59
CA TYR A 186 -7.81 2.30 9.04
C TYR A 186 -7.53 3.64 9.71
N LEU A 187 -6.43 4.31 9.38
CA LEU A 187 -6.04 5.61 9.94
C LEU A 187 -7.12 6.69 9.70
N SER A 188 -7.70 6.73 8.51
CA SER A 188 -8.80 7.66 8.21
C SER A 188 -10.00 7.45 9.14
N THR A 189 -10.35 6.20 9.40
CA THR A 189 -11.45 5.84 10.32
C THR A 189 -11.08 6.20 11.76
N GLU A 190 -9.84 5.91 12.18
CA GLU A 190 -9.36 6.25 13.52
C GLU A 190 -9.34 7.76 13.76
N ILE A 191 -8.95 8.58 12.77
CA ILE A 191 -9.03 10.05 12.87
C ILE A 191 -10.49 10.49 13.08
N GLN A 192 -11.44 9.92 12.35
CA GLN A 192 -12.86 10.25 12.52
C GLN A 192 -13.38 9.86 13.91
N ASN A 193 -13.04 8.67 14.39
CA ASN A 193 -13.42 8.19 15.71
C ASN A 193 -12.80 9.05 16.82
N TRP A 194 -11.53 9.43 16.66
CA TRP A 194 -10.79 10.26 17.59
C TRP A 194 -11.41 11.66 17.71
N VAL A 195 -11.79 12.28 16.58
CA VAL A 195 -12.47 13.58 16.58
C VAL A 195 -13.88 13.49 17.20
N ALA A 196 -14.64 12.44 16.89
CA ALA A 196 -15.95 12.22 17.50
C ALA A 196 -15.88 12.11 19.05
N ALA A 197 -14.76 11.60 19.58
CA ALA A 197 -14.53 11.54 21.02
C ALA A 197 -14.32 12.94 21.66
N PHE A 198 -13.91 13.96 20.90
CA PHE A 198 -13.84 15.34 21.40
C PHE A 198 -15.23 15.95 21.65
N GLU A 199 -16.20 15.60 20.82
CA GLU A 199 -17.58 16.11 20.90
C GLU A 199 -18.34 15.48 22.06
N ASP A 200 -18.12 14.20 22.32
CA ASP A 200 -18.83 13.43 23.34
C ASP A 200 -18.24 13.63 24.77
N GLY A 201 -17.15 14.37 24.95
CA GLY A 201 -16.46 14.55 26.24
C GLY A 201 -15.90 13.24 26.83
N VAL A 202 -15.92 12.17 26.05
CA VAL A 202 -15.43 10.86 26.46
C VAL A 202 -13.92 10.80 26.20
N SER A 203 -13.15 10.97 27.27
CA SER A 203 -11.74 10.61 27.22
C SER A 203 -11.61 9.14 26.88
N ARG A 204 -11.00 8.80 25.74
CA ARG A 204 -10.45 7.49 25.57
C ARG A 204 -9.22 7.38 26.48
N ASP A 205 -9.41 6.83 27.68
CA ASP A 205 -8.31 6.25 28.43
C ASP A 205 -7.87 5.01 27.66
N ILE A 206 -6.95 5.21 26.72
CA ILE A 206 -6.41 4.13 25.89
C ILE A 206 -5.45 3.21 26.68
N GLU A 207 -5.14 3.55 27.93
CA GLU A 207 -4.13 2.83 28.74
C GLU A 207 -4.59 2.14 30.01
N GLU A 208 -5.88 2.11 30.41
CA GLU A 208 -6.27 1.53 31.70
C GLU A 208 -7.10 0.23 31.67
N VAL A 209 -7.26 -0.43 30.56
CA VAL A 209 -8.05 -1.69 30.54
C VAL A 209 -7.16 -2.93 30.72
N VAL A 210 -5.85 -2.83 30.75
CA VAL A 210 -4.97 -4.01 30.88
C VAL A 210 -4.49 -4.28 32.30
N ASP A 211 -4.56 -3.34 33.24
CA ASP A 211 -4.01 -3.52 34.58
C ASP A 211 -5.03 -3.68 35.74
N ALA A 212 -6.33 -3.66 35.48
CA ALA A 212 -7.36 -3.71 36.51
C ALA A 212 -7.80 -5.14 36.95
N GLU A 213 -7.35 -6.19 36.28
CA GLU A 213 -7.78 -7.56 36.63
C GLU A 213 -6.77 -8.43 37.44
N VAL A 214 -5.63 -7.88 37.86
CA VAL A 214 -4.60 -8.69 38.60
C VAL A 214 -4.41 -8.29 40.06
N SER A 215 -5.26 -7.53 40.69
CA SER A 215 -5.09 -7.27 42.13
C SER A 215 -6.40 -7.30 42.92
N SER A 216 -6.91 -8.50 43.17
CA SER A 216 -7.82 -8.70 44.29
C SER A 216 -7.25 -9.79 45.21
N PRO A 217 -6.78 -9.45 46.42
CA PRO A 217 -6.30 -10.44 47.35
C PRO A 217 -7.51 -11.22 47.95
N LYS A 218 -7.48 -12.56 47.82
CA LYS A 218 -8.37 -13.44 48.57
C LYS A 218 -8.17 -13.18 50.05
N LYS A 219 -9.16 -12.61 50.74
CA LYS A 219 -9.29 -12.68 52.19
C LYS A 219 -9.84 -14.03 52.56
N ASN A 220 -8.98 -14.85 53.14
CA ASN A 220 -9.38 -15.96 54.00
C ASN A 220 -10.03 -15.42 55.27
N SER A 221 -11.20 -15.92 55.60
CA SER A 221 -11.61 -15.97 57.01
C SER A 221 -12.57 -17.13 57.25
N LYS A 222 -12.06 -18.03 58.05
CA LYS A 222 -12.73 -18.98 58.98
C LYS A 222 -13.86 -19.86 58.43
#